data_ae91743645e9709c6b30a5f625cfede2
#
_entry.id   ae91743645e9709c6b30a5f625cfede2
#
_cell.length_a   1.000
_cell.length_b   1.000
_cell.length_c   1.000
_cell.angle_alpha   90.00
_cell.angle_beta   90.00
_cell.angle_gamma   90.00
#
_symmetry.space_group_name_H-M   'P 1'
#
loop_
_entity.id
_entity.type
_entity.pdbx_description
1 polymer ?
#
loop_
_entity_poly.entity_id
_entity_poly.type
_entity_poly.pdbx_seq_one_letter_code
_entity_poly.pdbx_strand_id
1 'polypeptide(L)'
;MDYLNERESYGDEDPFLIYFGFSHPHDVRDGTPELLEKYGAVNHTDRKVLPALNEKQPALPINWLPGHPFHHGHPGLRDEVKVSGVWENRDEATIRNELGREFACNEYIDRQIGRVLEKLEAMGELDNTYIFYTADHGMAIGRHGLQGKQNLYEHTWKVPFIVKGPGIEGGSRADGNIYLLDVLSTMCDLSGLEIPGTNEGISFKPVL
;
A
#
# COMPACT_ATOMS: atom_id res chain seq x y z
N MET A 1 -17.31 5.92 -3.40
CA MET A 1 -17.95 7.19 -3.85
C MET A 1 -19.45 7.18 -3.62
N ASP A 2 -20.14 6.11 -3.93
CA ASP A 2 -21.62 6.05 -3.81
C ASP A 2 -22.10 6.36 -2.38
N TYR A 3 -21.49 5.77 -1.38
CA TYR A 3 -21.80 6.08 0.03
C TYR A 3 -21.71 7.57 0.36
N LEU A 4 -20.64 8.27 -0.05
CA LEU A 4 -20.48 9.70 0.22
C LEU A 4 -21.49 10.56 -0.55
N ASN A 5 -21.84 10.15 -1.78
CA ASN A 5 -22.87 10.82 -2.57
C ASN A 5 -24.26 10.63 -1.97
N GLU A 6 -24.59 9.43 -1.52
CA GLU A 6 -25.85 9.14 -0.85
C GLU A 6 -25.98 9.93 0.45
N ARG A 7 -24.94 9.90 1.29
CA ARG A 7 -24.89 10.66 2.54
C ARG A 7 -25.16 12.15 2.33
N GLU A 8 -24.46 12.76 1.36
CA GLU A 8 -24.68 14.17 0.99
C GLU A 8 -26.12 14.42 0.51
N SER A 9 -26.66 13.52 -0.32
CA SER A 9 -28.01 13.67 -0.88
C SER A 9 -29.12 13.59 0.15
N TYR A 10 -28.90 12.85 1.25
CA TYR A 10 -29.83 12.74 2.37
C TYR A 10 -29.59 13.79 3.47
N GLY A 11 -28.52 14.59 3.37
CA GLY A 11 -28.14 15.54 4.42
C GLY A 11 -27.83 14.84 5.75
N ASP A 12 -27.20 13.65 5.68
CA ASP A 12 -26.86 12.88 6.86
C ASP A 12 -25.61 13.48 7.53
N GLU A 13 -25.76 13.97 8.76
CA GLU A 13 -24.72 14.61 9.57
C GLU A 13 -24.12 13.69 10.65
N ASP A 14 -24.58 12.43 10.73
CA ASP A 14 -24.06 11.48 11.71
C ASP A 14 -22.56 11.18 11.47
N PRO A 15 -21.75 10.92 12.51
CA PRO A 15 -20.37 10.50 12.35
C PRO A 15 -20.27 9.22 11.51
N PHE A 16 -19.23 9.11 10.71
CA PHE A 16 -19.01 7.94 9.87
C PHE A 16 -17.59 7.38 9.99
N LEU A 17 -17.45 6.10 9.71
CA LEU A 17 -16.19 5.41 9.52
C LEU A 17 -16.18 4.71 8.16
N ILE A 18 -15.14 4.93 7.37
CA ILE A 18 -14.95 4.24 6.11
C ILE A 18 -13.59 3.54 6.12
N TYR A 19 -13.61 2.24 5.82
CA TYR A 19 -12.40 1.46 5.56
C TYR A 19 -12.27 1.17 4.07
N PHE A 20 -11.22 1.70 3.45
CA PHE A 20 -10.89 1.42 2.05
C PHE A 20 -9.82 0.33 1.97
N GLY A 21 -10.25 -0.91 1.80
CA GLY A 21 -9.35 -2.03 1.52
C GLY A 21 -9.17 -2.18 0.01
N PHE A 22 -8.09 -1.65 -0.54
CA PHE A 22 -7.77 -1.84 -1.94
C PHE A 22 -7.23 -3.25 -2.17
N SER A 23 -7.68 -3.92 -3.24
CA SER A 23 -7.14 -5.23 -3.64
C SER A 23 -5.73 -5.12 -4.25
N HIS A 24 -5.45 -4.02 -4.95
CA HIS A 24 -4.10 -3.71 -5.41
C HIS A 24 -3.29 -3.01 -4.31
N PRO A 25 -1.97 -3.15 -4.32
CA PRO A 25 -1.12 -3.84 -5.29
C PRO A 25 -0.89 -5.34 -5.02
N HIS A 26 -1.83 -6.04 -4.36
CA HIS A 26 -1.74 -7.49 -4.23
C HIS A 26 -1.70 -8.18 -5.61
N ASP A 27 -1.12 -9.35 -5.67
CA ASP A 27 -1.11 -10.18 -6.88
C ASP A 27 -2.55 -10.53 -7.33
N VAL A 28 -2.86 -10.47 -8.60
CA VAL A 28 -2.04 -10.11 -9.75
C VAL A 28 -2.04 -8.60 -9.91
N ARG A 29 -0.87 -7.97 -10.03
CA ARG A 29 -0.73 -6.52 -10.23
C ARG A 29 -1.00 -6.16 -11.68
N ASP A 30 -2.20 -5.72 -11.97
CA ASP A 30 -2.62 -5.31 -13.30
C ASP A 30 -2.89 -3.80 -13.35
N GLY A 31 -2.11 -3.08 -14.15
CA GLY A 31 -2.30 -1.66 -14.39
C GLY A 31 -3.25 -1.36 -15.57
N THR A 32 -3.74 -0.14 -15.64
CA THR A 32 -4.41 0.34 -16.84
C THR A 32 -3.42 0.49 -18.00
N PRO A 33 -3.85 0.38 -19.26
CA PRO A 33 -2.95 0.53 -20.41
C PRO A 33 -2.13 1.83 -20.37
N GLU A 34 -2.75 2.94 -19.99
CA GLU A 34 -2.10 4.26 -19.85
C GLU A 34 -0.95 4.23 -18.83
N LEU A 35 -1.22 3.68 -17.64
CA LEU A 35 -0.23 3.64 -16.57
C LEU A 35 0.87 2.61 -16.84
N LEU A 36 0.53 1.49 -17.45
CA LEU A 36 1.53 0.51 -17.88
C LEU A 36 2.47 1.11 -18.93
N GLU A 37 1.94 1.85 -19.90
CA GLU A 37 2.77 2.56 -20.89
C GLU A 37 3.67 3.61 -20.23
N LYS A 38 3.15 4.35 -19.25
CA LYS A 38 3.92 5.33 -18.48
C LYS A 38 5.14 4.71 -17.81
N TYR A 39 4.97 3.52 -17.24
CA TYR A 39 6.03 2.80 -16.53
C TYR A 39 6.72 1.71 -17.34
N GLY A 40 6.52 1.70 -18.67
CA GLY A 40 7.18 0.79 -19.60
C GLY A 40 6.94 -0.70 -19.31
N ALA A 41 5.78 -1.02 -18.75
CA ALA A 41 5.41 -2.36 -18.30
C ALA A 41 4.24 -2.94 -19.10
N VAL A 42 4.03 -4.24 -18.96
CA VAL A 42 2.87 -4.95 -19.50
C VAL A 42 2.27 -5.89 -18.45
N ASN A 43 0.96 -6.07 -18.49
CA ASN A 43 0.28 -7.13 -17.76
C ASN A 43 0.62 -8.47 -18.42
N HIS A 44 1.13 -9.41 -17.63
CA HIS A 44 1.45 -10.74 -18.13
C HIS A 44 1.53 -11.77 -17.01
N THR A 45 1.31 -13.00 -17.37
CA THR A 45 1.54 -14.18 -16.54
C THR A 45 2.58 -15.12 -17.15
N ASP A 46 3.13 -14.77 -18.31
CA ASP A 46 4.16 -15.50 -19.05
C ASP A 46 5.32 -14.57 -19.41
N ARG A 47 6.55 -14.92 -18.95
CA ARG A 47 7.77 -14.16 -19.25
C ARG A 47 8.06 -13.97 -20.74
N LYS A 48 7.46 -14.76 -21.62
CA LYS A 48 7.64 -14.60 -23.07
C LYS A 48 7.05 -13.32 -23.62
N VAL A 49 6.15 -12.68 -22.88
CA VAL A 49 5.52 -11.41 -23.27
C VAL A 49 6.14 -10.20 -22.56
N LEU A 50 7.28 -10.37 -21.90
CA LEU A 50 7.98 -9.26 -21.27
C LEU A 50 8.39 -8.21 -22.30
N PRO A 51 8.26 -6.91 -21.97
CA PRO A 51 8.78 -5.84 -22.83
C PRO A 51 10.30 -5.86 -22.83
N ALA A 52 10.90 -5.31 -23.86
CA ALA A 52 12.32 -4.99 -23.84
C ALA A 52 12.64 -4.00 -22.73
N LEU A 53 13.84 -4.07 -22.17
CA LEU A 53 14.33 -3.08 -21.21
C LEU A 53 14.28 -1.69 -21.84
N ASN A 54 13.73 -0.73 -21.11
CA ASN A 54 13.58 0.64 -21.55
C ASN A 54 13.70 1.64 -20.37
N GLU A 55 13.88 2.90 -20.71
CA GLU A 55 14.10 3.99 -19.74
C GLU A 55 12.88 4.34 -18.87
N LYS A 56 11.66 4.01 -19.33
CA LYS A 56 10.43 4.25 -18.57
C LYS A 56 10.30 3.31 -17.37
N GLN A 57 10.93 2.13 -17.43
CA GLN A 57 10.84 1.14 -16.36
C GLN A 57 11.59 1.62 -15.12
N PRO A 58 11.03 1.38 -13.91
CA PRO A 58 11.74 1.67 -12.68
C PRO A 58 13.10 0.95 -12.61
N ALA A 59 14.07 1.61 -11.96
CA ALA A 59 15.37 0.99 -11.72
C ALA A 59 15.24 -0.20 -10.76
N LEU A 60 16.14 -1.16 -10.89
CA LEU A 60 16.25 -2.26 -9.93
C LEU A 60 16.54 -1.73 -8.52
N PRO A 61 15.99 -2.36 -7.47
CA PRO A 61 16.39 -2.05 -6.10
C PRO A 61 17.90 -2.21 -5.91
N ILE A 62 18.50 -1.34 -5.11
CA ILE A 62 19.95 -1.36 -4.84
C ILE A 62 20.45 -2.72 -4.29
N ASN A 63 19.59 -3.44 -3.61
CA ASN A 63 19.83 -4.76 -3.04
C ASN A 63 19.18 -5.89 -3.88
N TRP A 64 18.91 -5.64 -5.15
CA TRP A 64 18.41 -6.67 -6.05
C TRP A 64 19.42 -7.81 -6.21
N LEU A 65 18.89 -9.03 -6.24
CA LEU A 65 19.62 -10.25 -6.60
C LEU A 65 18.73 -11.10 -7.52
N PRO A 66 19.31 -11.87 -8.46
CA PRO A 66 18.55 -12.78 -9.32
C PRO A 66 17.97 -13.98 -8.57
N GLY A 67 18.40 -14.24 -7.37
CA GLY A 67 17.89 -15.27 -6.48
C GLY A 67 18.39 -15.07 -5.06
N HIS A 68 17.61 -15.49 -4.07
CA HIS A 68 18.04 -15.41 -2.67
C HIS A 68 19.19 -16.38 -2.41
N PRO A 69 20.27 -15.95 -1.70
CA PRO A 69 21.47 -16.76 -1.52
C PRO A 69 21.27 -17.96 -0.58
N PHE A 70 20.22 -17.95 0.22
CA PHE A 70 19.94 -19.00 1.19
C PHE A 70 18.57 -19.65 0.93
N HIS A 71 18.46 -20.92 1.27
CA HIS A 71 17.18 -21.61 1.25
C HIS A 71 16.26 -21.07 2.32
N HIS A 72 14.97 -20.86 1.99
CA HIS A 72 13.97 -20.26 2.90
C HIS A 72 13.52 -21.16 4.07
N GLY A 73 14.09 -22.32 4.24
CA GLY A 73 13.84 -23.20 5.37
C GLY A 73 12.61 -24.11 5.25
N HIS A 74 11.48 -23.62 4.74
CA HIS A 74 10.28 -24.45 4.61
C HIS A 74 9.86 -24.63 3.14
N PRO A 75 9.71 -25.87 2.64
CA PRO A 75 9.41 -26.11 1.23
C PRO A 75 8.03 -25.60 0.79
N GLY A 76 7.13 -25.32 1.74
CA GLY A 76 5.83 -24.69 1.49
C GLY A 76 5.81 -23.18 1.62
N LEU A 77 6.93 -22.54 1.97
CA LEU A 77 7.03 -21.08 1.98
C LEU A 77 6.99 -20.56 0.54
N ARG A 78 5.89 -19.97 0.23
CA ARG A 78 5.61 -19.36 -1.04
C ARG A 78 6.16 -17.95 -1.04
N ASP A 79 7.17 -17.71 -1.84
CA ASP A 79 7.68 -16.37 -2.10
C ASP A 79 6.96 -15.71 -3.29
N GLU A 80 5.72 -16.10 -3.54
CA GLU A 80 4.80 -15.58 -4.56
C GLU A 80 5.36 -15.56 -6.00
N VAL A 81 6.38 -16.37 -6.26
CA VAL A 81 7.10 -16.42 -7.53
C VAL A 81 6.21 -16.69 -8.72
N LYS A 82 5.19 -17.55 -8.55
CA LYS A 82 4.32 -17.99 -9.65
C LYS A 82 3.06 -17.15 -9.78
N VAL A 83 2.63 -16.49 -8.74
CA VAL A 83 1.35 -15.76 -8.70
C VAL A 83 1.40 -14.48 -9.53
N SER A 84 2.53 -13.80 -9.51
CA SER A 84 2.74 -12.55 -10.27
C SER A 84 3.34 -12.73 -11.66
N GLY A 85 3.56 -13.98 -12.09
CA GLY A 85 4.28 -14.26 -13.34
C GLY A 85 5.79 -14.08 -13.25
N VAL A 86 6.35 -13.93 -12.04
CA VAL A 86 7.79 -13.85 -11.79
C VAL A 86 8.37 -15.25 -11.67
N TRP A 87 9.50 -15.48 -12.34
CA TRP A 87 10.16 -16.79 -12.41
C TRP A 87 11.27 -16.92 -11.36
N GLU A 88 11.73 -18.14 -11.13
CA GLU A 88 12.79 -18.42 -10.14
C GLU A 88 14.05 -17.56 -10.36
N ASN A 89 14.42 -17.36 -11.61
CA ASN A 89 15.57 -16.53 -11.97
C ASN A 89 15.20 -15.06 -12.13
N ARG A 90 14.68 -14.42 -11.19
CA ARG A 90 14.22 -13.03 -11.17
C ARG A 90 15.19 -12.06 -11.88
N ASP A 91 15.32 -12.23 -13.21
CA ASP A 91 16.18 -11.41 -14.04
C ASP A 91 15.73 -9.95 -14.11
N GLU A 92 16.61 -9.09 -14.60
CA GLU A 92 16.35 -7.65 -14.66
C GLU A 92 15.06 -7.31 -15.39
N ALA A 93 14.80 -7.93 -16.55
CA ALA A 93 13.63 -7.64 -17.36
C ALA A 93 12.33 -7.98 -16.61
N THR A 94 12.31 -9.13 -15.94
CA THR A 94 11.17 -9.58 -15.15
C THR A 94 10.91 -8.63 -13.98
N ILE A 95 11.94 -8.30 -13.19
CA ILE A 95 11.77 -7.45 -12.01
C ILE A 95 11.42 -6.01 -12.40
N ARG A 96 12.02 -5.45 -13.44
CA ARG A 96 11.68 -4.10 -13.89
C ARG A 96 10.24 -4.00 -14.42
N ASN A 97 9.76 -5.04 -15.09
CA ASN A 97 8.35 -5.13 -15.47
C ASN A 97 7.43 -5.22 -14.24
N GLU A 98 7.78 -6.04 -13.24
CA GLU A 98 7.00 -6.14 -11.99
C GLU A 98 6.97 -4.82 -11.22
N LEU A 99 8.09 -4.11 -11.13
CA LEU A 99 8.14 -2.77 -10.53
C LEU A 99 7.30 -1.76 -11.32
N GLY A 100 7.31 -1.82 -12.64
CA GLY A 100 6.47 -0.96 -13.48
C GLY A 100 4.98 -1.22 -13.26
N ARG A 101 4.58 -2.48 -13.12
CA ARG A 101 3.20 -2.87 -12.76
C ARG A 101 2.82 -2.38 -11.36
N GLU A 102 3.73 -2.55 -10.40
CA GLU A 102 3.54 -2.06 -9.03
C GLU A 102 3.33 -0.54 -9.01
N PHE A 103 4.15 0.23 -9.72
CA PHE A 103 4.02 1.68 -9.80
C PHE A 103 2.72 2.10 -10.49
N ALA A 104 2.31 1.37 -11.53
CA ALA A 104 1.03 1.60 -12.20
C ALA A 104 -0.16 1.39 -11.24
N CYS A 105 -0.13 0.33 -10.44
CA CYS A 105 -1.16 0.06 -9.44
C CYS A 105 -1.18 1.13 -8.35
N ASN A 106 -0.02 1.52 -7.83
CA ASN A 106 0.08 2.52 -6.78
C ASN A 106 -0.40 3.89 -7.25
N GLU A 107 -0.04 4.32 -8.46
CA GLU A 107 -0.56 5.58 -9.02
C GLU A 107 -2.08 5.51 -9.25
N TYR A 108 -2.61 4.37 -9.65
CA TYR A 108 -4.05 4.21 -9.77
C TYR A 108 -4.75 4.37 -8.42
N ILE A 109 -4.22 3.75 -7.36
CA ILE A 109 -4.74 3.88 -5.99
C ILE A 109 -4.68 5.35 -5.54
N ASP A 110 -3.55 6.02 -5.75
CA ASP A 110 -3.37 7.44 -5.42
C ASP A 110 -4.44 8.32 -6.07
N ARG A 111 -4.73 8.11 -7.36
CA ARG A 111 -5.82 8.79 -8.06
C ARG A 111 -7.20 8.50 -7.43
N GLN A 112 -7.46 7.28 -6.94
CA GLN A 112 -8.73 6.97 -6.27
C GLN A 112 -8.81 7.64 -4.89
N ILE A 113 -7.72 7.68 -4.14
CA ILE A 113 -7.64 8.42 -2.87
C ILE A 113 -7.90 9.91 -3.12
N GLY A 114 -7.26 10.51 -4.14
CA GLY A 114 -7.49 11.90 -4.53
C GLY A 114 -8.98 12.22 -4.73
N ARG A 115 -9.70 11.35 -5.46
CA ARG A 115 -11.15 11.51 -5.67
C ARG A 115 -11.97 11.49 -4.38
N VAL A 116 -11.55 10.71 -3.39
CA VAL A 116 -12.22 10.67 -2.07
C VAL A 116 -11.96 11.95 -1.31
N LEU A 117 -10.70 12.43 -1.31
CA LEU A 117 -10.33 13.67 -0.66
C LEU A 117 -11.06 14.87 -1.26
N GLU A 118 -11.09 14.97 -2.60
CA GLU A 118 -11.85 16.00 -3.32
C GLU A 118 -13.34 15.98 -2.96
N LYS A 119 -13.92 14.79 -2.78
CA LYS A 119 -15.33 14.66 -2.37
C LYS A 119 -15.54 15.13 -0.94
N LEU A 120 -14.68 14.75 0.01
CA LEU A 120 -14.74 15.23 1.39
C LEU A 120 -14.57 16.76 1.47
N GLU A 121 -13.68 17.33 0.66
CA GLU A 121 -13.50 18.77 0.57
C GLU A 121 -14.77 19.46 0.05
N ALA A 122 -15.38 18.95 -1.03
CA ALA A 122 -16.61 19.47 -1.61
C ALA A 122 -17.81 19.42 -0.62
N MET A 123 -17.82 18.43 0.27
CA MET A 123 -18.81 18.30 1.33
C MET A 123 -18.50 19.19 2.55
N GLY A 124 -17.31 19.83 2.62
CA GLY A 124 -16.87 20.59 3.79
C GLY A 124 -16.40 19.72 4.96
N GLU A 125 -16.21 18.42 4.75
CA GLU A 125 -15.89 17.44 5.79
C GLU A 125 -14.38 17.11 5.89
N LEU A 126 -13.56 17.55 4.94
CA LEU A 126 -12.15 17.19 4.89
C LEU A 126 -11.37 17.62 6.14
N ASP A 127 -11.66 18.78 6.69
CA ASP A 127 -10.98 19.31 7.87
C ASP A 127 -11.58 18.81 9.19
N ASN A 128 -12.70 18.10 9.12
CA ASN A 128 -13.36 17.43 10.24
C ASN A 128 -13.20 15.90 10.20
N THR A 129 -12.32 15.41 9.37
CA THR A 129 -12.12 13.96 9.17
C THR A 129 -10.68 13.54 9.51
N TYR A 130 -10.53 12.55 10.38
CA TYR A 130 -9.26 11.86 10.55
C TYR A 130 -9.04 10.87 9.42
N ILE A 131 -7.90 10.96 8.75
CA ILE A 131 -7.52 10.11 7.62
C ILE A 131 -6.25 9.37 7.99
N PHE A 132 -6.29 8.04 7.95
CA PHE A 132 -5.16 7.15 8.16
C PHE A 132 -4.82 6.47 6.85
N TYR A 133 -3.58 6.59 6.40
CA TYR A 133 -3.05 5.87 5.26
C TYR A 133 -1.94 4.93 5.71
N THR A 134 -2.11 3.66 5.45
CA THR A 134 -1.11 2.63 5.77
C THR A 134 -1.28 1.40 4.88
N ALA A 135 -0.47 0.38 5.11
CA ALA A 135 -0.59 -0.95 4.52
C ALA A 135 -0.41 -2.01 5.60
N ASP A 136 -0.88 -3.22 5.36
CA ASP A 136 -0.69 -4.37 6.24
C ASP A 136 0.75 -4.90 6.20
N HIS A 137 1.40 -4.85 5.05
CA HIS A 137 2.79 -5.25 4.81
C HIS A 137 3.30 -4.67 3.49
N GLY A 138 4.59 -4.76 3.27
CA GLY A 138 5.22 -4.48 1.98
C GLY A 138 5.58 -5.76 1.21
N MET A 139 6.39 -5.61 0.15
CA MET A 139 6.82 -6.70 -0.73
C MET A 139 8.28 -6.52 -1.18
N ALA A 140 8.92 -7.63 -1.52
CA ALA A 140 10.32 -7.63 -1.93
C ALA A 140 10.54 -7.08 -3.34
N ILE A 141 9.84 -7.58 -4.33
CA ILE A 141 9.95 -7.30 -5.77
C ILE A 141 11.43 -7.18 -6.19
N GLY A 142 12.15 -8.29 -6.12
CA GLY A 142 13.57 -8.41 -6.48
C GLY A 142 14.57 -8.10 -5.35
N ARG A 143 14.15 -7.45 -4.26
CA ARG A 143 15.04 -7.18 -3.12
C ARG A 143 15.51 -8.49 -2.49
N HIS A 144 16.83 -8.60 -2.25
CA HIS A 144 17.46 -9.78 -1.69
C HIS A 144 17.18 -11.08 -2.48
N GLY A 145 16.78 -10.99 -3.76
CA GLY A 145 16.40 -12.16 -4.56
C GLY A 145 15.02 -12.74 -4.18
N LEU A 146 14.20 -11.97 -3.49
CA LEU A 146 12.83 -12.34 -3.09
C LEU A 146 11.80 -11.60 -3.94
N GLN A 147 10.59 -12.14 -4.00
CA GLN A 147 9.48 -11.49 -4.69
C GLN A 147 8.37 -11.06 -3.73
N GLY A 148 8.04 -11.92 -2.81
CA GLY A 148 6.87 -11.79 -1.96
C GLY A 148 7.12 -11.13 -0.60
N LYS A 149 6.28 -11.47 0.34
CA LYS A 149 6.14 -10.84 1.66
C LYS A 149 6.45 -11.76 2.84
N GLN A 150 6.69 -13.04 2.59
CA GLN A 150 6.88 -14.05 3.66
C GLN A 150 8.32 -14.05 4.17
N ASN A 151 8.81 -12.90 4.63
CA ASN A 151 10.15 -12.72 5.13
C ASN A 151 10.19 -11.59 6.18
N LEU A 152 11.31 -11.47 6.89
CA LEU A 152 11.49 -10.50 7.97
C LEU A 152 12.38 -9.29 7.59
N TYR A 153 12.54 -9.03 6.29
CA TYR A 153 13.24 -7.82 5.85
C TYR A 153 12.35 -6.58 5.98
N GLU A 154 12.96 -5.41 6.16
CA GLU A 154 12.25 -4.13 6.33
C GLU A 154 11.24 -3.85 5.21
N HIS A 155 11.54 -4.21 3.98
CA HIS A 155 10.62 -4.01 2.85
C HIS A 155 9.30 -4.78 3.00
N THR A 156 9.22 -5.72 3.93
CA THR A 156 7.99 -6.47 4.21
C THR A 156 7.24 -5.92 5.43
N TRP A 157 7.92 -5.67 6.53
CA TRP A 157 7.23 -5.30 7.78
C TRP A 157 7.18 -3.79 8.04
N LYS A 158 8.01 -2.99 7.37
CA LYS A 158 7.99 -1.54 7.50
C LYS A 158 7.09 -0.93 6.42
N VAL A 159 5.94 -0.44 6.83
CA VAL A 159 4.93 0.15 5.96
C VAL A 159 4.87 1.67 6.10
N PRO A 160 4.36 2.40 5.10
CA PRO A 160 4.07 3.81 5.25
C PRO A 160 2.99 4.02 6.31
N PHE A 161 3.08 5.14 7.03
CA PHE A 161 2.04 5.55 7.95
C PHE A 161 1.87 7.08 7.90
N ILE A 162 0.70 7.54 7.49
CA ILE A 162 0.37 8.95 7.38
C ILE A 162 -0.97 9.19 8.08
N VAL A 163 -1.03 10.23 8.90
CA VAL A 163 -2.27 10.67 9.54
C VAL A 163 -2.50 12.14 9.23
N LYS A 164 -3.74 12.48 8.87
CA LYS A 164 -4.26 13.85 8.74
C LYS A 164 -5.53 13.96 9.57
N GLY A 165 -5.76 15.09 10.19
CA GLY A 165 -7.03 15.35 10.84
C GLY A 165 -7.01 16.55 11.76
N PRO A 166 -8.13 16.83 12.43
CA PRO A 166 -8.24 17.94 13.36
C PRO A 166 -7.17 17.92 14.45
N GLY A 167 -6.48 19.05 14.65
CA GLY A 167 -5.44 19.20 15.66
C GLY A 167 -4.08 18.59 15.31
N ILE A 168 -3.92 17.98 14.14
CA ILE A 168 -2.64 17.44 13.68
C ILE A 168 -1.94 18.46 12.79
N GLU A 169 -0.71 18.83 13.15
CA GLU A 169 0.06 19.81 12.39
C GLU A 169 0.49 19.25 11.02
N GLY A 170 0.13 19.96 9.96
CA GLY A 170 0.48 19.56 8.58
C GLY A 170 1.99 19.63 8.34
N GLY A 171 2.55 18.57 7.72
CA GLY A 171 3.98 18.48 7.43
C GLY A 171 4.86 18.10 8.64
N SER A 172 4.27 17.85 9.80
CA SER A 172 4.96 17.30 10.97
C SER A 172 5.48 15.90 10.72
N ARG A 173 6.47 15.49 11.49
CA ARG A 173 7.03 14.15 11.49
C ARG A 173 7.32 13.71 12.90
N ALA A 174 6.80 12.54 13.27
CA ALA A 174 7.12 11.88 14.52
C ALA A 174 8.08 10.72 14.26
N ASP A 175 9.16 10.67 15.03
CA ASP A 175 10.11 9.55 15.02
C ASP A 175 9.72 8.57 16.13
N GLY A 176 9.65 7.32 15.82
CA GLY A 176 9.30 6.25 16.76
C GLY A 176 8.76 5.04 16.04
N ASN A 177 8.71 3.94 16.76
CA ASN A 177 8.08 2.71 16.28
C ASN A 177 6.64 2.67 16.76
N ILE A 178 5.73 2.44 15.82
CA ILE A 178 4.32 2.12 16.09
C ILE A 178 4.00 0.76 15.48
N TYR A 179 2.98 0.11 16.00
CA TYR A 179 2.45 -1.12 15.43
C TYR A 179 1.07 -0.87 14.83
N LEU A 180 0.69 -1.63 13.82
CA LEU A 180 -0.68 -1.57 13.28
C LEU A 180 -1.73 -1.91 14.35
N LEU A 181 -1.36 -2.66 15.36
CA LEU A 181 -2.16 -2.94 16.56
C LEU A 181 -2.59 -1.65 17.30
N ASP A 182 -1.77 -0.60 17.23
CA ASP A 182 -1.99 0.68 17.92
C ASP A 182 -3.01 1.57 17.20
N VAL A 183 -3.33 1.28 15.95
CA VAL A 183 -4.22 2.10 15.11
C VAL A 183 -5.61 2.18 15.72
N LEU A 184 -6.20 1.06 16.11
CA LEU A 184 -7.55 1.05 16.69
C LEU A 184 -7.62 1.87 17.98
N SER A 185 -6.64 1.68 18.88
CA SER A 185 -6.55 2.48 20.12
C SER A 185 -6.46 3.98 19.83
N THR A 186 -5.66 4.35 18.83
CA THR A 186 -5.49 5.75 18.45
C THR A 186 -6.74 6.32 17.79
N MET A 187 -7.42 5.58 16.94
CA MET A 187 -8.69 6.00 16.35
C MET A 187 -9.77 6.24 17.41
N CYS A 188 -9.91 5.32 18.37
CA CYS A 188 -10.84 5.48 19.49
C CYS A 188 -10.51 6.73 20.31
N ASP A 189 -9.23 6.92 20.68
CA ASP A 189 -8.78 8.07 21.48
C ASP A 189 -8.98 9.41 20.76
N LEU A 190 -8.70 9.47 19.44
CA LEU A 190 -8.94 10.67 18.64
C LEU A 190 -10.43 11.01 18.52
N SER A 191 -11.28 9.98 18.42
CA SER A 191 -12.74 10.11 18.28
C SER A 191 -13.48 10.23 19.61
N GLY A 192 -12.78 10.18 20.76
CA GLY A 192 -13.40 10.20 22.08
C GLY A 192 -14.19 8.95 22.42
N LEU A 193 -13.92 7.83 21.76
CA LEU A 193 -14.54 6.54 22.00
C LEU A 193 -13.74 5.72 23.02
N GLU A 194 -14.44 4.84 23.74
CA GLU A 194 -13.79 3.91 24.66
C GLU A 194 -12.98 2.87 23.85
N ILE A 195 -11.72 2.64 24.26
CA ILE A 195 -10.88 1.60 23.68
C ILE A 195 -11.39 0.24 24.17
N PRO A 196 -11.72 -0.71 23.25
CA PRO A 196 -12.18 -2.03 23.65
C PRO A 196 -11.17 -2.73 24.59
N GLY A 197 -11.64 -3.28 25.69
CA GLY A 197 -10.79 -3.92 26.70
C GLY A 197 -10.04 -5.18 26.21
N THR A 198 -10.40 -5.68 25.04
CA THR A 198 -9.68 -6.77 24.35
C THR A 198 -8.57 -6.29 23.42
N ASN A 199 -8.44 -4.98 23.21
CA ASN A 199 -7.38 -4.42 22.39
C ASN A 199 -6.10 -4.25 23.21
N GLU A 200 -4.99 -4.80 22.72
CA GLU A 200 -3.67 -4.74 23.33
C GLU A 200 -2.81 -3.58 22.82
N GLY A 201 -3.31 -2.82 21.83
CA GLY A 201 -2.61 -1.67 21.25
C GLY A 201 -2.62 -0.44 22.16
N ILE A 202 -1.67 0.42 21.98
CA ILE A 202 -1.49 1.67 22.73
C ILE A 202 -1.76 2.87 21.80
N SER A 203 -2.54 3.86 22.28
CA SER A 203 -2.75 5.08 21.51
C SER A 203 -1.45 5.88 21.33
N PHE A 204 -1.13 6.22 20.12
CA PHE A 204 -0.03 7.15 19.79
C PHE A 204 -0.51 8.59 19.52
N LYS A 205 -1.75 8.93 19.86
CA LYS A 205 -2.26 10.31 19.81
C LYS A 205 -1.31 11.36 20.42
N PRO A 206 -0.60 11.08 21.56
CA PRO A 206 0.29 12.06 22.15
C PRO A 206 1.48 12.51 21.28
N VAL A 207 1.75 11.82 20.19
CA VAL A 207 2.86 12.14 19.25
C VAL A 207 2.38 12.63 17.88
N LEU A 208 1.07 12.78 17.71
CA LEU A 208 0.43 13.40 16.55
C LEU A 208 0.25 14.91 16.80
#